data_df735b896b5fe48415523b6b8151f946
#
_entry.id   df735b896b5fe48415523b6b8151f946
#
_cell.length_a   1.000
_cell.length_b   1.000
_cell.length_c   1.000
_cell.angle_alpha   90.00
_cell.angle_beta   90.00
_cell.angle_gamma   90.00
#
_symmetry.space_group_name_H-M   'P 1'
#
loop_
_entity.id
_entity.type
_entity.pdbx_description
1 polymer ?
#
loop_
_entity_poly.entity_id
_entity_poly.type
_entity_poly.pdbx_seq_one_letter_code
_entity_poly.pdbx_strand_id
1 'polypeptide(L)'
;MQEVRKLVIVTGLVETMPYLPNLDLSDFWQDSYRTATYAKWIAEKAQLGHDDMVFTAGLIYDLGTILIHLGEPDAASDITEAVYEGQDRLDSERQYLGFTSHEACAELCRQWQFPEELINTVEKSGEPMDFSQLSLSACAVHIARYVSQSTVPRQHYVDQIG
;
A
#
# COMPACT_ATOMS: atom_id res chain seq x y z
N MET A 1 -11.34 -14.65 -18.19
CA MET A 1 -12.66 -14.21 -17.65
C MET A 1 -12.62 -13.89 -16.16
N GLN A 2 -11.98 -14.68 -15.31
CA GLN A 2 -11.85 -14.33 -13.87
C GLN A 2 -11.00 -13.07 -13.62
N GLU A 3 -9.96 -12.84 -14.39
CA GLU A 3 -9.07 -11.69 -14.22
C GLU A 3 -9.73 -10.36 -14.61
N VAL A 4 -10.55 -10.36 -15.67
CA VAL A 4 -11.35 -9.18 -16.04
C VAL A 4 -12.42 -8.87 -14.99
N ARG A 5 -13.04 -9.88 -14.37
CA ARG A 5 -13.95 -9.68 -13.23
C ARG A 5 -13.24 -9.08 -12.02
N LYS A 6 -12.01 -9.49 -11.75
CA LYS A 6 -11.18 -8.96 -10.66
C LYS A 6 -10.86 -7.48 -10.89
N LEU A 7 -10.43 -7.14 -12.11
CA LEU A 7 -10.16 -5.76 -12.51
C LEU A 7 -11.42 -4.88 -12.41
N VAL A 8 -12.56 -5.38 -12.86
CA VAL A 8 -13.86 -4.68 -12.80
C VAL A 8 -14.34 -4.48 -11.37
N ILE A 9 -14.11 -5.44 -10.45
CA ILE A 9 -14.45 -5.29 -9.04
C ILE A 9 -13.55 -4.24 -8.39
N VAL A 10 -12.26 -4.19 -8.71
CA VAL A 10 -11.34 -3.15 -8.22
C VAL A 10 -11.73 -1.78 -8.74
N THR A 11 -11.97 -1.63 -10.05
CA THR A 11 -12.43 -0.38 -10.67
C THR A 11 -13.82 0.01 -10.18
N GLY A 12 -14.72 -0.94 -10.00
CA GLY A 12 -16.05 -0.68 -9.45
C GLY A 12 -16.03 -0.26 -7.98
N LEU A 13 -15.13 -0.81 -7.17
CA LEU A 13 -14.89 -0.34 -5.80
C LEU A 13 -14.34 1.10 -5.79
N VAL A 14 -13.44 1.43 -6.71
CA VAL A 14 -12.86 2.77 -6.83
C VAL A 14 -13.89 3.81 -7.31
N GLU A 15 -14.73 3.46 -8.28
CA GLU A 15 -15.79 4.34 -8.79
C GLU A 15 -16.96 4.53 -7.82
N THR A 16 -17.22 3.57 -6.95
CA THR A 16 -18.27 3.62 -5.94
C THR A 16 -17.76 4.03 -4.56
N MET A 17 -16.45 4.28 -4.40
CA MET A 17 -15.90 4.68 -3.11
C MET A 17 -16.50 6.00 -2.67
N PRO A 18 -17.26 6.00 -1.57
CA PRO A 18 -17.72 7.24 -0.96
C PRO A 18 -16.52 8.04 -0.49
N TYR A 19 -16.73 9.34 -0.30
CA TYR A 19 -15.80 10.21 0.39
C TYR A 19 -15.29 9.53 1.67
N LEU A 20 -14.00 9.24 1.72
CA LEU A 20 -13.35 8.71 2.91
C LEU A 20 -12.82 9.87 3.72
N PRO A 21 -13.33 10.10 4.95
CA PRO A 21 -12.79 11.13 5.83
C PRO A 21 -11.28 10.88 6.03
N ASN A 22 -10.49 11.94 5.91
CA ASN A 22 -9.02 11.90 6.10
C ASN A 22 -8.21 11.10 5.06
N LEU A 23 -8.79 10.74 3.90
CA LEU A 23 -8.06 10.13 2.81
C LEU A 23 -8.41 10.81 1.47
N ASP A 24 -7.45 11.50 0.86
CA ASP A 24 -7.57 12.00 -0.50
C ASP A 24 -7.23 10.88 -1.49
N LEU A 25 -8.26 10.39 -2.19
CA LEU A 25 -8.10 9.30 -3.16
C LEU A 25 -7.26 9.70 -4.38
N SER A 26 -7.29 10.98 -4.77
CA SER A 26 -6.46 11.47 -5.89
C SER A 26 -4.98 11.42 -5.52
N ASP A 27 -4.63 11.92 -4.35
CA ASP A 27 -3.27 11.87 -3.83
C ASP A 27 -2.82 10.43 -3.58
N PHE A 28 -3.70 9.58 -3.03
CA PHE A 28 -3.45 8.16 -2.84
C PHE A 28 -3.05 7.46 -4.15
N TRP A 29 -3.82 7.65 -5.23
CA TRP A 29 -3.52 7.03 -6.52
C TRP A 29 -2.28 7.60 -7.18
N GLN A 30 -2.02 8.90 -7.04
CA GLN A 30 -0.78 9.51 -7.52
C GLN A 30 0.45 8.94 -6.81
N ASP A 31 0.39 8.76 -5.50
CA ASP A 31 1.46 8.18 -4.71
C ASP A 31 1.67 6.70 -5.04
N SER A 32 0.59 5.95 -5.20
CA SER A 32 0.63 4.54 -5.60
C SER A 32 1.27 4.38 -6.98
N TYR A 33 0.89 5.18 -7.96
CA TYR A 33 1.48 5.13 -9.30
C TYR A 33 2.96 5.53 -9.30
N ARG A 34 3.32 6.54 -8.54
CA ARG A 34 4.71 6.99 -8.38
C ARG A 34 5.56 5.90 -7.73
N THR A 35 5.06 5.29 -6.66
CA THR A 35 5.71 4.14 -6.01
C THR A 35 5.89 2.99 -6.98
N ALA A 36 4.86 2.63 -7.75
CA ALA A 36 4.92 1.57 -8.76
C ALA A 36 6.01 1.83 -9.81
N THR A 37 6.10 3.07 -10.29
CA THR A 37 7.09 3.48 -11.29
C THR A 37 8.52 3.38 -10.74
N TYR A 38 8.75 3.86 -9.52
CA TYR A 38 10.06 3.73 -8.88
C TYR A 38 10.40 2.27 -8.56
N ALA A 39 9.44 1.49 -8.09
CA ALA A 39 9.63 0.08 -7.79
C ALA A 39 10.04 -0.72 -9.03
N LYS A 40 9.36 -0.49 -10.17
CA LYS A 40 9.74 -1.08 -11.46
C LYS A 40 11.15 -0.67 -11.89
N TRP A 41 11.47 0.61 -11.81
CA TRP A 41 12.79 1.10 -12.15
C TRP A 41 13.90 0.46 -11.29
N ILE A 42 13.67 0.33 -9.97
CA ILE A 42 14.61 -0.35 -9.07
C ILE A 42 14.77 -1.83 -9.48
N ALA A 43 13.65 -2.53 -9.74
CA ALA A 43 13.66 -3.93 -10.15
C ALA A 43 14.44 -4.14 -11.44
N GLU A 44 14.26 -3.29 -12.45
CA GLU A 44 15.00 -3.30 -13.72
C GLU A 44 16.49 -3.09 -13.48
N LYS A 45 16.89 -2.08 -12.67
CA LYS A 45 18.30 -1.81 -12.36
C LYS A 45 18.95 -2.93 -11.56
N ALA A 46 18.22 -3.56 -10.67
CA ALA A 46 18.66 -4.71 -9.89
C ALA A 46 18.57 -6.04 -10.65
N GLN A 47 18.06 -6.03 -11.89
CA GLN A 47 17.90 -7.22 -12.72
C GLN A 47 17.11 -8.34 -12.05
N LEU A 48 16.01 -8.02 -11.38
CA LEU A 48 15.19 -8.99 -10.65
C LEU A 48 14.40 -9.92 -11.58
N GLY A 49 14.14 -9.51 -12.82
CA GLY A 49 13.46 -10.33 -13.84
C GLY A 49 11.94 -10.39 -13.73
N HIS A 50 11.35 -9.63 -12.80
CA HIS A 50 9.90 -9.60 -12.52
C HIS A 50 9.37 -8.16 -12.44
N ASP A 51 9.85 -7.28 -13.32
CA ASP A 51 9.65 -5.84 -13.23
C ASP A 51 8.16 -5.43 -13.26
N ASP A 52 7.37 -6.10 -14.11
CA ASP A 52 5.93 -5.83 -14.21
C ASP A 52 5.15 -6.31 -12.98
N MET A 53 5.56 -7.40 -12.35
CA MET A 53 4.99 -7.86 -11.09
C MET A 53 5.34 -6.89 -9.96
N VAL A 54 6.56 -6.39 -9.91
CA VAL A 54 7.00 -5.39 -8.91
C VAL A 54 6.26 -4.06 -9.11
N PHE A 55 6.03 -3.64 -10.36
CA PHE A 55 5.16 -2.49 -10.67
C PHE A 55 3.76 -2.70 -10.10
N THR A 56 3.15 -3.85 -10.36
CA THR A 56 1.81 -4.17 -9.87
C THR A 56 1.76 -4.16 -8.34
N ALA A 57 2.76 -4.76 -7.68
CA ALA A 57 2.88 -4.74 -6.23
C ALA A 57 2.96 -3.30 -5.69
N GLY A 58 3.79 -2.45 -6.31
CA GLY A 58 3.92 -1.04 -5.95
C GLY A 58 2.65 -0.21 -6.18
N LEU A 59 1.80 -0.63 -7.12
CA LEU A 59 0.52 0.04 -7.38
C LEU A 59 -0.55 -0.30 -6.33
N ILE A 60 -0.55 -1.54 -5.82
CA ILE A 60 -1.63 -2.04 -4.97
C ILE A 60 -1.25 -2.20 -3.49
N TYR A 61 0.03 -2.10 -3.12
CA TYR A 61 0.53 -2.41 -1.78
C TYR A 61 -0.21 -1.68 -0.65
N ASP A 62 -0.73 -0.50 -0.93
CA ASP A 62 -1.38 0.36 0.07
C ASP A 62 -2.93 0.30 0.01
N LEU A 63 -3.52 -0.59 -0.80
CA LEU A 63 -4.97 -0.82 -0.81
C LEU A 63 -5.51 -1.24 0.56
N GLY A 64 -4.68 -1.87 1.38
CA GLY A 64 -5.04 -2.21 2.76
C GLY A 64 -5.38 -0.99 3.61
N THR A 65 -4.76 0.15 3.37
CA THR A 65 -5.11 1.42 4.02
C THR A 65 -6.55 1.81 3.71
N ILE A 66 -6.97 1.70 2.45
CA ILE A 66 -8.37 1.97 2.06
C ILE A 66 -9.31 0.99 2.76
N LEU A 67 -8.95 -0.29 2.83
CA LEU A 67 -9.78 -1.30 3.52
C LEU A 67 -9.96 -0.99 4.99
N ILE A 68 -8.91 -0.52 5.67
CA ILE A 68 -8.97 -0.12 7.09
C ILE A 68 -9.91 1.08 7.26
N HIS A 69 -9.79 2.11 6.41
CA HIS A 69 -10.68 3.28 6.48
C HIS A 69 -12.14 2.94 6.20
N LEU A 70 -12.41 1.94 5.36
CA LEU A 70 -13.78 1.50 5.05
C LEU A 70 -14.36 0.60 6.15
N GLY A 71 -13.55 -0.33 6.66
CA GLY A 71 -14.00 -1.37 7.59
C GLY A 71 -13.95 -0.95 9.06
N GLU A 72 -12.95 -0.16 9.43
CA GLU A 72 -12.64 0.23 10.80
C GLU A 72 -12.31 1.73 10.89
N PRO A 73 -13.28 2.62 10.57
CA PRO A 73 -13.04 4.07 10.45
C PRO A 73 -12.55 4.71 11.75
N ASP A 74 -13.02 4.24 12.92
CA ASP A 74 -12.59 4.76 14.20
C ASP A 74 -11.12 4.41 14.48
N ALA A 75 -10.73 3.16 14.25
CA ALA A 75 -9.34 2.74 14.37
C ALA A 75 -8.44 3.45 13.34
N ALA A 76 -8.92 3.68 12.13
CA ALA A 76 -8.19 4.45 11.11
C ALA A 76 -7.90 5.89 11.58
N SER A 77 -8.86 6.51 12.27
CA SER A 77 -8.69 7.85 12.86
C SER A 77 -7.63 7.84 13.98
N ASP A 78 -7.72 6.87 14.90
CA ASP A 78 -6.78 6.72 16.01
C ASP A 78 -5.35 6.46 15.51
N ILE A 79 -5.19 5.62 14.47
CA ILE A 79 -3.91 5.35 13.82
C ILE A 79 -3.36 6.63 13.18
N THR A 80 -4.21 7.41 12.51
CA THR A 80 -3.79 8.65 11.87
C THR A 80 -3.29 9.66 12.90
N GLU A 81 -3.97 9.78 14.04
CA GLU A 81 -3.56 10.63 15.15
C GLU A 81 -2.23 10.17 15.77
N ALA A 82 -2.08 8.87 16.02
CA ALA A 82 -0.85 8.28 16.55
C ALA A 82 0.36 8.53 15.63
N VAL A 83 0.17 8.40 14.32
CA VAL A 83 1.21 8.71 13.31
C VAL A 83 1.55 10.20 13.28
N TYR A 84 0.54 11.07 13.43
CA TYR A 84 0.77 12.51 13.54
C TYR A 84 1.60 12.86 14.77
N GLU A 85 1.40 12.15 15.88
CA GLU A 85 2.18 12.28 17.12
C GLU A 85 3.61 11.67 17.01
N GLY A 86 3.95 11.07 15.88
CA GLY A 86 5.28 10.54 15.59
C GLY A 86 5.45 9.04 15.85
N GLN A 87 4.36 8.30 16.08
CA GLN A 87 4.44 6.84 16.18
C GLN A 87 4.65 6.21 14.80
N ASP A 88 5.29 5.03 14.79
CA ASP A 88 5.38 4.23 13.57
C ASP A 88 3.99 3.73 13.16
N ARG A 89 3.71 3.79 11.86
CA ARG A 89 2.39 3.43 11.34
C ARG A 89 2.07 1.95 11.52
N LEU A 90 3.00 1.06 11.20
CA LEU A 90 2.75 -0.39 11.28
C LEU A 90 2.59 -0.83 12.74
N ASP A 91 3.36 -0.24 13.65
CA ASP A 91 3.20 -0.48 15.08
C ASP A 91 1.84 -0.01 15.57
N SER A 92 1.38 1.15 15.12
CA SER A 92 0.05 1.68 15.44
C SER A 92 -1.05 0.78 14.88
N GLU A 93 -0.94 0.34 13.62
CA GLU A 93 -1.89 -0.61 13.01
C GLU A 93 -1.98 -1.91 13.82
N ARG A 94 -0.84 -2.50 14.21
CA ARG A 94 -0.82 -3.69 15.08
C ARG A 94 -1.45 -3.45 16.45
N GLN A 95 -1.20 -2.28 17.03
CA GLN A 95 -1.74 -1.93 18.34
C GLN A 95 -3.27 -1.80 18.31
N TYR A 96 -3.83 -1.13 17.31
CA TYR A 96 -5.26 -0.84 17.24
C TYR A 96 -6.09 -1.94 16.56
N LEU A 97 -5.50 -2.66 15.60
CA LEU A 97 -6.20 -3.63 14.75
C LEU A 97 -5.73 -5.07 14.96
N GLY A 98 -4.50 -5.28 15.44
CA GLY A 98 -3.87 -6.61 15.51
C GLY A 98 -3.28 -7.11 14.18
N PHE A 99 -3.36 -6.31 13.11
CA PHE A 99 -2.78 -6.59 11.80
C PHE A 99 -2.36 -5.28 11.11
N THR A 100 -1.58 -5.40 10.02
CA THR A 100 -1.13 -4.26 9.23
C THR A 100 -1.94 -4.08 7.95
N SER A 101 -1.89 -2.89 7.37
CA SER A 101 -2.45 -2.61 6.04
C SER A 101 -1.87 -3.51 4.94
N HIS A 102 -0.59 -3.88 5.04
CA HIS A 102 0.05 -4.80 4.10
C HIS A 102 -0.51 -6.22 4.21
N GLU A 103 -0.75 -6.72 5.43
CA GLU A 103 -1.41 -8.01 5.68
C GLU A 103 -2.85 -7.99 5.17
N ALA A 104 -3.60 -6.91 5.39
CA ALA A 104 -4.95 -6.74 4.86
C ALA A 104 -4.96 -6.74 3.32
N CYS A 105 -4.03 -6.04 2.69
CA CYS A 105 -3.88 -6.05 1.23
C CYS A 105 -3.50 -7.43 0.69
N ALA A 106 -2.59 -8.14 1.34
CA ALA A 106 -2.20 -9.49 0.96
C ALA A 106 -3.38 -10.46 1.04
N GLU A 107 -4.22 -10.35 2.07
CA GLU A 107 -5.43 -11.15 2.20
C GLU A 107 -6.44 -10.85 1.08
N LEU A 108 -6.62 -9.58 0.73
CA LEU A 108 -7.44 -9.19 -0.43
C LEU A 108 -6.90 -9.83 -1.72
N CYS A 109 -5.58 -9.80 -1.93
CA CYS A 109 -4.93 -10.43 -3.07
C CYS A 109 -5.14 -11.95 -3.10
N ARG A 110 -5.13 -12.62 -1.93
CA ARG A 110 -5.46 -14.07 -1.82
C ARG A 110 -6.89 -14.36 -2.23
N GLN A 111 -7.84 -13.57 -1.76
CA GLN A 111 -9.25 -13.70 -2.15
C GLN A 111 -9.46 -13.49 -3.65
N TRP A 112 -8.70 -12.61 -4.25
CA TRP A 112 -8.71 -12.37 -5.70
C TRP A 112 -7.87 -13.39 -6.49
N GLN A 113 -7.25 -14.34 -5.82
CA GLN A 113 -6.43 -15.39 -6.43
C GLN A 113 -5.27 -14.84 -7.27
N PHE A 114 -4.64 -13.77 -6.82
CA PHE A 114 -3.41 -13.29 -7.42
C PHE A 114 -2.27 -14.31 -7.24
N PRO A 115 -1.22 -14.26 -8.09
CA PRO A 115 -0.05 -15.12 -7.93
C PRO A 115 0.58 -14.97 -6.55
N GLU A 116 1.03 -16.07 -5.97
CA GLU A 116 1.63 -16.11 -4.63
C GLU A 116 2.84 -15.18 -4.50
N GLU A 117 3.63 -15.03 -5.56
CA GLU A 117 4.78 -14.12 -5.59
C GLU A 117 4.36 -12.64 -5.41
N LEU A 118 3.25 -12.23 -6.04
CA LEU A 118 2.70 -10.88 -5.85
C LEU A 118 2.18 -10.69 -4.42
N ILE A 119 1.46 -11.67 -3.89
CA ILE A 119 0.93 -11.66 -2.53
C ILE A 119 2.07 -11.50 -1.52
N ASN A 120 3.10 -12.33 -1.64
CA ASN A 120 4.29 -12.27 -0.76
C ASN A 120 5.03 -10.94 -0.88
N THR A 121 5.14 -10.39 -2.08
CA THR A 121 5.78 -9.09 -2.31
C THR A 121 5.01 -7.96 -1.60
N VAL A 122 3.70 -7.93 -1.71
CA VAL A 122 2.84 -6.95 -1.04
C VAL A 122 2.92 -7.10 0.47
N GLU A 123 2.74 -8.34 0.99
CA GLU A 123 2.75 -8.61 2.43
C GLU A 123 4.06 -8.18 3.11
N LYS A 124 5.19 -8.46 2.46
CA LYS A 124 6.52 -8.16 2.99
C LYS A 124 6.99 -6.73 2.71
N SER A 125 6.32 -5.97 1.85
CA SER A 125 6.78 -4.62 1.49
C SER A 125 6.76 -3.61 2.64
N GLY A 126 5.99 -3.88 3.70
CA GLY A 126 6.00 -3.07 4.91
C GLY A 126 7.30 -3.21 5.71
N GLU A 127 7.74 -4.45 5.91
CA GLU A 127 8.93 -4.82 6.68
C GLU A 127 9.77 -5.86 5.93
N PRO A 128 10.47 -5.47 4.84
CA PRO A 128 11.16 -6.41 3.96
C PRO A 128 12.45 -7.01 4.54
N MET A 129 12.89 -6.55 5.70
CA MET A 129 14.18 -6.89 6.31
C MET A 129 14.13 -8.09 7.26
N ASP A 130 13.12 -8.93 7.17
CA ASP A 130 13.19 -10.25 7.81
C ASP A 130 14.22 -11.12 7.07
N PHE A 131 15.42 -11.21 7.64
CA PHE A 131 16.54 -11.93 7.05
C PHE A 131 16.29 -13.44 6.84
N SER A 132 15.28 -14.00 7.49
CA SER A 132 14.90 -15.39 7.29
C SER A 132 14.17 -15.64 5.95
N GLN A 133 13.59 -14.58 5.38
CA GLN A 133 12.76 -14.63 4.16
C GLN A 133 12.88 -13.36 3.32
N LEU A 134 14.10 -12.89 3.06
CA LEU A 134 14.35 -11.68 2.29
C LEU A 134 13.72 -11.77 0.88
N SER A 135 12.86 -10.82 0.56
CA SER A 135 12.29 -10.64 -0.77
C SER A 135 12.84 -9.37 -1.42
N LEU A 136 13.65 -9.52 -2.46
CA LEU A 136 14.20 -8.38 -3.19
C LEU A 136 13.11 -7.54 -3.87
N SER A 137 12.03 -8.18 -4.34
CA SER A 137 10.87 -7.49 -4.89
C SER A 137 10.16 -6.64 -3.84
N ALA A 138 9.98 -7.17 -2.63
CA ALA A 138 9.41 -6.40 -1.50
C ALA A 138 10.34 -5.24 -1.08
N CYS A 139 11.66 -5.45 -1.09
CA CYS A 139 12.63 -4.37 -0.86
C CYS A 139 12.51 -3.26 -1.90
N ALA A 140 12.34 -3.60 -3.18
CA ALA A 140 12.17 -2.62 -4.23
C ALA A 140 10.92 -1.76 -4.02
N VAL A 141 9.79 -2.35 -3.66
CA VAL A 141 8.55 -1.63 -3.32
C VAL A 141 8.75 -0.75 -2.08
N HIS A 142 9.38 -1.29 -1.04
CA HIS A 142 9.64 -0.56 0.20
C HIS A 142 10.51 0.69 -0.03
N ILE A 143 11.61 0.55 -0.73
CA ILE A 143 12.49 1.67 -1.08
C ILE A 143 11.75 2.69 -1.96
N ALA A 144 11.01 2.22 -2.96
CA ALA A 144 10.24 3.07 -3.86
C ALA A 144 9.22 3.93 -3.10
N ARG A 145 8.55 3.36 -2.09
CA ARG A 145 7.64 4.09 -1.20
C ARG A 145 8.37 5.24 -0.49
N TYR A 146 9.53 4.99 0.11
CA TYR A 146 10.31 6.04 0.78
C TYR A 146 10.71 7.15 -0.17
N VAL A 147 11.18 6.80 -1.36
CA VAL A 147 11.54 7.78 -2.40
C VAL A 147 10.33 8.60 -2.83
N SER A 148 9.19 7.95 -3.07
CA SER A 148 7.94 8.61 -3.44
C SER A 148 7.51 9.64 -2.40
N GLN A 149 7.52 9.26 -1.13
CA GLN A 149 7.13 10.14 -0.02
C GLN A 149 8.12 11.29 0.21
N SER A 150 9.41 11.09 -0.08
CA SER A 150 10.44 12.11 0.08
C SER A 150 10.42 13.18 -1.01
N THR A 151 9.83 12.89 -2.16
CA THR A 151 9.77 13.81 -3.32
C THR A 151 8.57 14.76 -3.28
N VAL A 152 7.62 14.56 -2.35
CA VAL A 152 6.46 15.44 -2.17
C VAL A 152 6.68 16.30 -0.92
N PRO A 153 6.63 17.64 -1.01
CA PRO A 153 6.61 18.48 0.18
C PRO A 153 5.41 18.10 1.06
N ARG A 154 5.63 17.90 2.35
CA ARG A 154 4.59 17.55 3.35
C ARG A 154 3.49 18.60 3.54
N GLN A 155 3.32 19.50 2.60
CA GLN A 155 2.45 20.68 2.70
C GLN A 155 0.94 20.35 2.58
N HIS A 156 0.58 19.18 2.05
CA HIS A 156 -0.83 18.81 1.85
C HIS A 156 -1.52 18.16 3.06
N TYR A 157 -0.77 17.74 4.09
CA TYR A 157 -1.37 17.15 5.29
C TYR A 157 -1.76 18.15 6.38
N VAL A 158 -1.28 19.40 6.30
CA VAL A 158 -1.46 20.39 7.38
C VAL A 158 -2.67 21.31 7.15
N ASP A 159 -3.16 21.45 5.92
CA ASP A 159 -4.21 22.40 5.59
C ASP A 159 -5.65 21.88 5.75
N GLN A 160 -5.82 20.64 6.23
CA GLN A 160 -7.16 20.05 6.45
C GLN A 160 -7.57 19.92 7.92
N ILE A 161 -6.76 20.43 8.85
CA ILE A 161 -7.10 20.54 10.27
C ILE A 161 -7.17 22.03 10.62
N GLY A 162 -8.22 22.67 10.11
CA GLY A 162 -8.58 24.04 10.43
C GLY A 162 -10.06 24.12 10.74
#